data_2b1e73f40cb327cff3a926a0856c0f61
#
_entry.id   2b1e73f40cb327cff3a926a0856c0f61
#
_cell.length_a   1.000
_cell.length_b   1.000
_cell.length_c   1.000
_cell.angle_alpha   90.00
_cell.angle_beta   90.00
_cell.angle_gamma   90.00
#
_symmetry.space_group_name_H-M   'P 1'
#
loop_
_entity.id
_entity.type
_entity.pdbx_description
1 polymer ?
#
loop_
_entity_poly.entity_id
_entity_poly.type
_entity_poly.pdbx_seq_one_letter_code
_entity_poly.pdbx_strand_id
1 'polypeptide(L)'
;MEMENRYIEIFTGLRRDYGYAVINSAFKDPSTGKLKLKYGWAAKELLDSDYIAHLEGKKSIGVQPCNDDGLSNFGAIDIDSDEYDNFDLRKYLEIIDKKNIPVVPVKSKSGGLHIYVFFKEPVKASYVRNFLDKLLFTFDLKASTEIFPKQTQ
;
A
#
# COMPACT_ATOMS: atom_id res chain seq x y z
N MET A 1 2.70 -22.39 -4.09
CA MET A 1 3.23 -22.58 -2.71
C MET A 1 4.40 -21.64 -2.40
N GLU A 2 5.51 -21.65 -3.13
CA GLU A 2 6.66 -20.78 -2.83
C GLU A 2 6.35 -19.28 -3.01
N MET A 3 5.64 -18.93 -4.07
CA MET A 3 5.26 -17.53 -4.37
C MET A 3 4.23 -16.99 -3.37
N GLU A 4 3.21 -17.79 -3.02
CA GLU A 4 2.20 -17.40 -2.04
C GLU A 4 2.83 -17.18 -0.66
N ASN A 5 3.70 -18.09 -0.22
CA ASN A 5 4.41 -17.94 1.05
C ASN A 5 5.26 -16.66 1.07
N ARG A 6 5.97 -16.37 -0.03
CA ARG A 6 6.74 -15.13 -0.15
C ARG A 6 5.87 -13.88 -0.13
N TYR A 7 4.72 -13.91 -0.81
CA TYR A 7 3.77 -12.81 -0.78
C TYR A 7 3.24 -12.56 0.65
N ILE A 8 2.84 -13.61 1.35
CA ILE A 8 2.39 -13.52 2.75
C ILE A 8 3.49 -12.94 3.64
N GLU A 9 4.73 -13.41 3.49
CA GLU A 9 5.88 -12.94 4.27
C GLU A 9 6.12 -11.44 4.10
N ILE A 10 6.19 -10.94 2.86
CA ILE A 10 6.53 -9.52 2.60
C ILE A 10 5.38 -8.55 2.91
N PHE A 11 4.11 -9.00 2.79
CA PHE A 11 2.93 -8.18 3.09
C PHE A 11 2.32 -8.49 4.46
N THR A 12 3.04 -9.19 5.32
CA THR A 12 2.57 -9.41 6.70
C THR A 12 2.60 -8.08 7.49
N GLY A 13 1.51 -7.83 8.21
CA GLY A 13 1.32 -6.67 9.08
C GLY A 13 0.39 -7.02 10.24
N LEU A 14 -0.58 -6.17 10.53
CA LEU A 14 -1.60 -6.44 11.54
C LEU A 14 -2.46 -7.63 11.12
N ARG A 15 -2.61 -8.61 12.02
CA ARG A 15 -3.35 -9.86 11.76
C ARG A 15 -4.71 -9.92 12.43
N ARG A 16 -4.93 -9.23 13.55
CA ARG A 16 -6.17 -9.31 14.33
C ARG A 16 -7.41 -8.79 13.61
N ASP A 17 -7.21 -7.91 12.63
CA ASP A 17 -8.27 -7.32 11.82
C ASP A 17 -7.72 -6.81 10.48
N TYR A 18 -8.60 -6.56 9.50
CA TYR A 18 -8.18 -6.10 8.18
C TYR A 18 -9.29 -5.37 7.43
N GLY A 19 -8.89 -4.49 6.52
CA GLY A 19 -9.80 -3.87 5.56
C GLY A 19 -10.15 -4.80 4.41
N TYR A 20 -11.30 -4.55 3.75
CA TYR A 20 -11.66 -5.24 2.51
C TYR A 20 -12.52 -4.36 1.61
N ALA A 21 -12.48 -4.65 0.31
CA ALA A 21 -13.45 -4.13 -0.65
C ALA A 21 -14.51 -5.20 -0.95
N VAL A 22 -15.76 -4.81 -1.06
CA VAL A 22 -16.84 -5.72 -1.44
C VAL A 22 -16.78 -5.92 -2.96
N ILE A 23 -16.40 -7.11 -3.39
CA ILE A 23 -16.36 -7.50 -4.80
C ILE A 23 -17.80 -7.35 -5.38
N ASN A 24 -17.89 -6.82 -6.60
CA ASN A 24 -19.17 -6.55 -7.29
C ASN A 24 -20.05 -5.45 -6.66
N SER A 25 -19.51 -4.62 -5.78
CA SER A 25 -20.21 -3.45 -5.22
C SER A 25 -19.91 -2.14 -5.96
N ALA A 26 -19.38 -2.22 -7.16
CA ALA A 26 -18.97 -1.05 -7.93
C ALA A 26 -20.16 -0.09 -8.16
N PHE A 27 -19.98 1.18 -7.82
CA PHE A 27 -20.94 2.24 -8.08
C PHE A 27 -20.23 3.49 -8.62
N LYS A 28 -20.93 4.27 -9.41
CA LYS A 28 -20.41 5.53 -9.91
C LYS A 28 -20.65 6.62 -8.85
N ASP A 29 -19.57 7.21 -8.35
CA ASP A 29 -19.64 8.32 -7.41
C ASP A 29 -20.32 9.53 -8.09
N PRO A 30 -21.43 10.04 -7.54
CA PRO A 30 -22.18 11.12 -8.17
C PRO A 30 -21.39 12.45 -8.27
N SER A 31 -20.44 12.68 -7.36
CA SER A 31 -19.69 13.93 -7.27
C SER A 31 -18.49 13.94 -8.20
N THR A 32 -17.81 12.80 -8.38
CA THR A 32 -16.56 12.68 -9.15
C THR A 32 -16.72 11.93 -10.46
N GLY A 33 -17.83 11.22 -10.65
CA GLY A 33 -18.06 10.33 -11.79
C GLY A 33 -17.18 9.06 -11.80
N LYS A 34 -16.30 8.89 -10.80
CA LYS A 34 -15.40 7.74 -10.68
C LYS A 34 -16.12 6.48 -10.21
N LEU A 35 -15.64 5.34 -10.67
CA LEU A 35 -16.10 4.04 -10.20
C LEU A 35 -15.48 3.74 -8.84
N LYS A 36 -16.29 3.62 -7.81
CA LYS A 36 -15.89 3.29 -6.45
C LYS A 36 -16.44 1.93 -6.02
N LEU A 37 -15.76 1.26 -5.10
CA LEU A 37 -16.21 0.07 -4.41
C LEU A 37 -16.68 0.43 -3.00
N LYS A 38 -17.56 -0.38 -2.42
CA LYS A 38 -17.83 -0.32 -0.99
C LYS A 38 -16.67 -0.97 -0.24
N TYR A 39 -16.23 -0.33 0.82
CA TYR A 39 -15.17 -0.82 1.70
C TYR A 39 -15.76 -1.17 3.06
N GLY A 40 -15.14 -2.10 3.74
CA GLY A 40 -15.51 -2.51 5.08
C GLY A 40 -14.29 -2.89 5.90
N TRP A 41 -14.53 -3.19 7.17
CA TRP A 41 -13.53 -3.63 8.13
C TRP A 41 -13.96 -4.94 8.75
N ALA A 42 -13.09 -5.93 8.76
CA ALA A 42 -13.33 -7.23 9.37
C ALA A 42 -12.60 -7.31 10.71
N ALA A 43 -13.37 -7.30 11.81
CA ALA A 43 -12.86 -7.49 13.17
C ALA A 43 -12.62 -8.99 13.45
N LYS A 44 -11.76 -9.61 12.67
CA LYS A 44 -11.36 -11.01 12.79
C LYS A 44 -9.97 -11.22 12.23
N GLU A 45 -9.32 -12.29 12.65
CA GLU A 45 -7.97 -12.62 12.21
C GLU A 45 -7.86 -12.78 10.69
N LEU A 46 -6.80 -12.18 10.12
CA LEU A 46 -6.39 -12.34 8.74
C LEU A 46 -5.51 -13.59 8.61
N LEU A 47 -6.06 -14.63 8.02
CA LEU A 47 -5.40 -15.91 7.84
C LEU A 47 -4.58 -15.97 6.54
N ASP A 48 -3.62 -16.89 6.46
CA ASP A 48 -2.84 -17.12 5.24
C ASP A 48 -3.74 -17.54 4.07
N SER A 49 -4.82 -18.28 4.33
CA SER A 49 -5.84 -18.61 3.33
C SER A 49 -6.54 -17.38 2.75
N ASP A 50 -6.62 -16.27 3.49
CA ASP A 50 -7.19 -15.02 2.99
C ASP A 50 -6.26 -14.35 1.98
N TYR A 51 -4.94 -14.41 2.19
CA TYR A 51 -3.95 -13.94 1.21
C TYR A 51 -3.99 -14.78 -0.07
N ILE A 52 -4.10 -16.11 0.08
CA ILE A 52 -4.23 -17.01 -1.09
C ILE A 52 -5.49 -16.68 -1.89
N ALA A 53 -6.64 -16.55 -1.20
CA ALA A 53 -7.89 -16.16 -1.85
C ALA A 53 -7.80 -14.78 -2.53
N HIS A 54 -7.00 -13.86 -1.99
CA HIS A 54 -6.73 -12.56 -2.62
C HIS A 54 -5.92 -12.71 -3.91
N LEU A 55 -4.85 -13.49 -3.90
CA LEU A 55 -4.03 -13.76 -5.09
C LEU A 55 -4.84 -14.46 -6.20
N GLU A 56 -5.80 -15.30 -5.81
CA GLU A 56 -6.74 -15.95 -6.74
C GLU A 56 -7.88 -15.03 -7.24
N GLY A 57 -7.93 -13.77 -6.77
CA GLY A 57 -8.99 -12.81 -7.12
C GLY A 57 -10.37 -13.09 -6.49
N LYS A 58 -10.43 -14.01 -5.52
CA LYS A 58 -11.67 -14.39 -4.83
C LYS A 58 -12.04 -13.47 -3.68
N LYS A 59 -11.05 -12.76 -3.12
CA LYS A 59 -11.19 -11.90 -1.96
C LYS A 59 -10.36 -10.61 -2.11
N SER A 60 -10.88 -9.51 -1.60
CA SER A 60 -10.08 -8.30 -1.40
C SER A 60 -9.65 -8.22 0.06
N ILE A 61 -8.38 -7.93 0.31
CA ILE A 61 -7.85 -7.66 1.64
C ILE A 61 -7.09 -6.35 1.65
N GLY A 62 -7.16 -5.63 2.75
CA GLY A 62 -6.36 -4.45 3.04
C GLY A 62 -5.59 -4.67 4.34
N VAL A 63 -4.27 -4.78 4.22
CA VAL A 63 -3.37 -5.05 5.35
C VAL A 63 -2.86 -3.74 5.92
N GLN A 64 -2.93 -3.57 7.25
CA GLN A 64 -2.20 -2.50 7.93
C GLN A 64 -0.74 -2.92 8.11
N PRO A 65 0.25 -2.15 7.63
CA PRO A 65 1.65 -2.52 7.75
C PRO A 65 2.16 -2.61 9.20
N CYS A 66 1.65 -1.76 10.10
CA CYS A 66 2.03 -1.75 11.52
C CYS A 66 1.30 -2.84 12.29
N ASN A 67 2.04 -3.77 12.90
CA ASN A 67 1.50 -4.81 13.78
C ASN A 67 1.29 -4.30 15.21
N ASP A 68 0.79 -5.19 16.10
CA ASP A 68 0.51 -4.85 17.51
C ASP A 68 1.77 -4.48 18.33
N ASP A 69 2.96 -4.86 17.87
CA ASP A 69 4.25 -4.53 18.50
C ASP A 69 4.83 -3.19 18.00
N GLY A 70 4.10 -2.47 17.14
CA GLY A 70 4.57 -1.24 16.51
C GLY A 70 5.64 -1.44 15.45
N LEU A 71 5.73 -2.66 14.89
CA LEU A 71 6.69 -3.04 13.87
C LEU A 71 6.02 -3.19 12.50
N SER A 72 6.80 -2.96 11.43
CA SER A 72 6.34 -3.09 10.04
C SER A 72 7.37 -3.84 9.18
N ASN A 73 6.89 -4.77 8.35
CA ASN A 73 7.69 -5.47 7.35
C ASN A 73 7.80 -4.68 6.04
N PHE A 74 6.85 -3.78 5.81
CA PHE A 74 6.82 -2.95 4.61
C PHE A 74 6.21 -1.57 4.89
N GLY A 75 6.43 -0.66 3.98
CA GLY A 75 5.74 0.62 3.93
C GLY A 75 5.34 0.96 2.51
N ALA A 76 4.47 1.92 2.34
CA ALA A 76 4.02 2.36 1.03
C ALA A 76 3.75 3.86 0.98
N ILE A 77 3.97 4.45 -0.19
CA ILE A 77 3.45 5.75 -0.60
C ILE A 77 2.35 5.48 -1.61
N ASP A 78 1.18 6.09 -1.43
CA ASP A 78 0.07 6.03 -2.38
C ASP A 78 -0.06 7.36 -3.10
N ILE A 79 0.20 7.37 -4.40
CA ILE A 79 0.18 8.56 -5.24
C ILE A 79 -1.03 8.47 -6.16
N ASP A 80 -2.06 9.23 -5.86
CA ASP A 80 -3.22 9.38 -6.73
C ASP A 80 -2.91 10.33 -7.89
N SER A 81 -3.06 9.84 -9.12
CA SER A 81 -2.71 10.62 -10.33
C SER A 81 -3.52 11.90 -10.51
N ASP A 82 -4.73 11.97 -9.97
CA ASP A 82 -5.61 13.13 -10.06
C ASP A 82 -5.33 14.23 -9.02
N GLU A 83 -4.46 13.94 -8.04
CA GLU A 83 -3.98 14.96 -7.12
C GLU A 83 -2.83 15.80 -7.67
N TYR A 84 -2.29 15.45 -8.85
CA TYR A 84 -1.12 16.09 -9.45
C TYR A 84 -1.40 16.56 -10.86
N ASP A 85 -1.14 17.84 -11.11
CA ASP A 85 -1.12 18.38 -12.46
C ASP A 85 0.03 17.73 -13.25
N ASN A 86 -0.29 17.18 -14.44
CA ASN A 86 0.70 16.50 -15.30
C ASN A 86 1.40 15.32 -14.64
N PHE A 87 0.65 14.46 -13.95
CA PHE A 87 1.19 13.21 -13.37
C PHE A 87 1.93 12.40 -14.45
N ASP A 88 3.23 12.21 -14.27
CA ASP A 88 4.07 11.40 -15.15
C ASP A 88 4.77 10.28 -14.36
N LEU A 89 4.30 9.06 -14.55
CA LEU A 89 4.87 7.86 -13.94
C LEU A 89 6.36 7.70 -14.23
N ARG A 90 6.81 8.09 -15.44
CA ARG A 90 8.21 7.92 -15.87
C ARG A 90 9.15 8.77 -15.02
N LYS A 91 8.74 9.97 -14.62
CA LYS A 91 9.51 10.85 -13.72
C LYS A 91 9.92 10.11 -12.44
N TYR A 92 9.00 9.37 -11.82
CA TYR A 92 9.28 8.64 -10.59
C TYR A 92 10.21 7.45 -10.82
N LEU A 93 10.00 6.70 -11.90
CA LEU A 93 10.88 5.57 -12.27
C LEU A 93 12.30 6.04 -12.54
N GLU A 94 12.49 7.16 -13.24
CA GLU A 94 13.81 7.75 -13.50
C GLU A 94 14.51 8.20 -12.21
N ILE A 95 13.78 8.79 -11.25
CA ILE A 95 14.35 9.18 -9.94
C ILE A 95 14.79 7.95 -9.16
N ILE A 96 13.94 6.90 -9.12
CA ILE A 96 14.24 5.64 -8.43
C ILE A 96 15.52 5.03 -8.99
N ASP A 97 15.62 4.90 -10.31
CA ASP A 97 16.77 4.32 -10.99
C ASP A 97 18.03 5.17 -10.79
N LYS A 98 17.97 6.47 -11.13
CA LYS A 98 19.12 7.39 -11.04
C LYS A 98 19.68 7.50 -9.64
N LYS A 99 18.84 7.46 -8.61
CA LYS A 99 19.25 7.55 -7.20
C LYS A 99 19.44 6.20 -6.54
N ASN A 100 19.23 5.10 -7.27
CA ASN A 100 19.30 3.72 -6.75
C ASN A 100 18.49 3.55 -5.45
N ILE A 101 17.23 4.02 -5.44
CA ILE A 101 16.37 3.96 -4.26
C ILE A 101 15.80 2.54 -4.13
N PRO A 102 15.96 1.85 -2.99
CA PRO A 102 15.54 0.45 -2.81
C PRO A 102 14.02 0.34 -2.56
N VAL A 103 13.23 0.68 -3.57
CA VAL A 103 11.75 0.63 -3.52
C VAL A 103 11.21 -0.10 -4.74
N VAL A 104 9.96 -0.56 -4.64
CA VAL A 104 9.25 -1.26 -5.72
C VAL A 104 8.05 -0.40 -6.15
N PRO A 105 8.11 0.23 -7.33
CA PRO A 105 6.98 0.97 -7.88
C PRO A 105 5.96 0.01 -8.51
N VAL A 106 4.68 0.19 -8.18
CA VAL A 106 3.57 -0.60 -8.72
C VAL A 106 2.49 0.35 -9.21
N LYS A 107 2.13 0.25 -10.50
CA LYS A 107 1.05 1.05 -11.07
C LYS A 107 -0.28 0.72 -10.38
N SER A 108 -0.98 1.74 -9.87
CA SER A 108 -2.29 1.55 -9.27
C SER A 108 -3.38 1.35 -10.33
N LYS A 109 -4.49 0.76 -9.93
CA LYS A 109 -5.66 0.51 -10.80
C LYS A 109 -6.27 1.82 -11.33
N SER A 110 -6.18 2.92 -10.57
CA SER A 110 -6.69 4.24 -10.94
C SER A 110 -5.73 5.05 -11.84
N GLY A 111 -4.58 4.49 -12.19
CA GLY A 111 -3.56 5.17 -13.01
C GLY A 111 -2.48 5.91 -12.21
N GLY A 112 -2.57 5.90 -10.89
CA GLY A 112 -1.55 6.42 -9.98
C GLY A 112 -0.41 5.42 -9.76
N LEU A 113 0.33 5.57 -8.66
CA LEU A 113 1.51 4.79 -8.34
C LEU A 113 1.57 4.46 -6.86
N HIS A 114 1.72 3.18 -6.52
CA HIS A 114 2.14 2.77 -5.19
C HIS A 114 3.66 2.55 -5.20
N ILE A 115 4.36 3.13 -4.25
CA ILE A 115 5.80 2.91 -4.06
C ILE A 115 5.99 2.13 -2.75
N TYR A 116 6.38 0.86 -2.87
CA TYR A 116 6.61 -0.01 -1.71
C TYR A 116 8.08 -0.02 -1.30
N VAL A 117 8.31 -0.06 0.01
CA VAL A 117 9.58 -0.45 0.61
C VAL A 117 9.37 -1.71 1.44
N PHE A 118 10.27 -2.69 1.31
CA PHE A 118 10.24 -3.94 2.06
C PHE A 118 11.50 -4.06 2.91
N PHE A 119 11.35 -4.59 4.10
CA PHE A 119 12.45 -4.79 5.03
C PHE A 119 12.73 -6.29 5.20
N LYS A 120 14.02 -6.64 5.36
CA LYS A 120 14.43 -8.03 5.59
C LYS A 120 13.92 -8.54 6.94
N GLU A 121 13.84 -7.66 7.92
CA GLU A 121 13.32 -7.91 9.26
C GLU A 121 12.37 -6.77 9.63
N PRO A 122 11.36 -7.03 10.49
CA PRO A 122 10.44 -5.98 10.93
C PRO A 122 11.18 -4.83 11.60
N VAL A 123 10.84 -3.60 11.25
CA VAL A 123 11.40 -2.38 11.84
C VAL A 123 10.31 -1.54 12.48
N LYS A 124 10.68 -0.64 13.39
CA LYS A 124 9.71 0.26 14.02
C LYS A 124 8.95 1.06 12.96
N ALA A 125 7.63 1.06 13.05
CA ALA A 125 6.75 1.79 12.13
C ALA A 125 7.09 3.28 12.04
N SER A 126 7.57 3.90 13.12
CA SER A 126 8.06 5.28 13.13
C SER A 126 9.28 5.49 12.22
N TYR A 127 10.18 4.51 12.12
CA TYR A 127 11.33 4.61 11.21
C TYR A 127 10.89 4.46 9.75
N VAL A 128 9.93 3.58 9.49
CA VAL A 128 9.32 3.45 8.15
C VAL A 128 8.70 4.78 7.72
N ARG A 129 7.89 5.40 8.58
CA ARG A 129 7.29 6.70 8.29
C ARG A 129 8.35 7.78 8.00
N ASN A 130 9.35 7.91 8.87
CA ASN A 130 10.42 8.89 8.67
C ASN A 130 11.19 8.68 7.36
N PHE A 131 11.35 7.43 6.93
CA PHE A 131 11.96 7.11 5.64
C PHE A 131 11.04 7.54 4.48
N LEU A 132 9.76 7.20 4.54
CA LEU A 132 8.78 7.57 3.53
C LEU A 132 8.59 9.08 3.43
N ASP A 133 8.56 9.81 4.55
CA ASP A 133 8.51 11.28 4.55
C ASP A 133 9.70 11.91 3.78
N LYS A 134 10.90 11.36 3.95
CA LYS A 134 12.08 11.78 3.16
C LYS A 134 11.92 11.46 1.68
N LEU A 135 11.27 10.34 1.34
CA LEU A 135 10.98 9.98 -0.04
C LEU A 135 9.93 10.93 -0.67
N LEU A 136 8.92 11.39 0.08
CA LEU A 136 8.00 12.42 -0.42
C LEU A 136 8.77 13.64 -0.93
N PHE A 137 9.70 14.14 -0.14
CA PHE A 137 10.56 15.25 -0.55
C PHE A 137 11.44 14.90 -1.78
N THR A 138 12.01 13.69 -1.80
CA THR A 138 12.87 13.23 -2.91
C THR A 138 12.12 13.15 -4.24
N PHE A 139 10.84 12.78 -4.19
CA PHE A 139 9.97 12.65 -5.35
C PHE A 139 9.20 13.94 -5.68
N ASP A 140 9.42 15.02 -4.94
CA ASP A 140 8.68 16.28 -5.08
C ASP A 140 7.16 16.08 -4.95
N LEU A 141 6.77 15.28 -3.95
CA LEU A 141 5.38 14.98 -3.62
C LEU A 141 4.84 15.94 -2.56
N LYS A 142 3.52 16.12 -2.55
CA LYS A 142 2.83 16.90 -1.53
C LYS A 142 2.99 16.26 -0.16
N ALA A 143 3.14 17.06 0.89
CA ALA A 143 3.18 16.55 2.27
C ALA A 143 1.87 15.83 2.69
N SER A 144 0.76 16.07 1.96
CA SER A 144 -0.53 15.40 2.16
C SER A 144 -0.62 14.03 1.48
N THR A 145 0.36 13.65 0.65
CA THR A 145 0.38 12.33 -0.01
C THR A 145 0.34 11.22 1.03
N GLU A 146 -0.53 10.24 0.82
CA GLU A 146 -0.72 9.16 1.79
C GLU A 146 0.51 8.27 1.90
N ILE A 147 0.95 8.04 3.15
CA ILE A 147 2.01 7.08 3.48
C ILE A 147 1.53 6.07 4.51
N PHE A 148 1.99 4.83 4.36
CA PHE A 148 1.66 3.72 5.24
C PHE A 148 2.92 3.07 5.82
N PRO A 149 2.93 2.71 7.12
CA PRO A 149 1.82 2.72 8.05
C PRO A 149 1.34 4.13 8.42
N LYS A 150 0.01 4.31 8.64
CA LYS A 150 -0.55 5.55 9.21
C LYS A 150 -0.30 5.64 10.71
N GLN A 151 -0.35 4.51 11.39
CA GLN A 151 -0.06 4.37 12.83
C GLN A 151 1.40 4.01 13.05
N THR A 152 1.90 4.35 14.24
CA THR A 152 3.26 4.03 14.70
C THR A 152 3.27 3.22 16.00
N GLN A 153 2.09 2.97 16.53
CA GLN A 153 1.83 2.17 17.74
C GLN A 153 0.51 1.42 17.57
#